data_d3c5d4ec9cb80f17c7ecddc2e0eda852
#
_entry.id   d3c5d4ec9cb80f17c7ecddc2e0eda852
#
_cell.length_a   1.000
_cell.length_b   1.000
_cell.length_c   1.000
_cell.angle_alpha   90.00
_cell.angle_beta   90.00
_cell.angle_gamma   90.00
#
_symmetry.space_group_name_H-M   'P 1'
#
loop_
_entity.id
_entity.type
_entity.pdbx_description
1 polymer ?
#
loop_
_entity_poly.entity_id
_entity_poly.type
_entity_poly.pdbx_seq_one_letter_code
_entity_poly.pdbx_strand_id
1 'polypeptide(L)'
;MDKFKEIRPIVLGIVKRDDKILVSKGYDKIKNETFYRSIGGGIEFLENSKEALKREFKEELNIDINVGDFLGISENIFTYNGRNAHELILFYNVEISDSNYKEKYHIIDDNCETDAMWINIDKFINKELKIYPE
;
A
#
# COMPACT_ATOMS: atom_id res chain seq x y z
N MET A 1 -4.66 2.59 -22.02
CA MET A 1 -5.93 2.08 -21.48
C MET A 1 -6.20 2.73 -20.13
N ASP A 2 -7.43 3.13 -19.86
CA ASP A 2 -7.80 3.83 -18.63
C ASP A 2 -7.83 2.86 -17.46
N LYS A 3 -6.94 3.06 -16.47
CA LYS A 3 -6.83 2.21 -15.28
C LYS A 3 -8.11 2.17 -14.44
N PHE A 4 -9.03 3.13 -14.62
CA PHE A 4 -10.30 3.18 -13.91
C PHE A 4 -11.42 2.43 -14.62
N LYS A 5 -11.11 1.75 -15.73
CA LYS A 5 -12.05 0.91 -16.48
C LYS A 5 -11.57 -0.53 -16.55
N GLU A 6 -10.61 -0.89 -15.75
CA GLU A 6 -10.02 -2.23 -15.73
C GLU A 6 -9.97 -2.78 -14.33
N ILE A 7 -9.93 -4.09 -14.25
CA ILE A 7 -9.61 -4.78 -13.00
C ILE A 7 -8.09 -4.77 -12.88
N ARG A 8 -7.57 -4.12 -11.85
CA ARG A 8 -6.13 -3.94 -11.66
C ARG A 8 -5.58 -4.96 -10.67
N PRO A 9 -4.57 -5.73 -11.06
CA PRO A 9 -3.85 -6.57 -10.11
C PRO A 9 -2.88 -5.70 -9.31
N ILE A 10 -3.00 -5.77 -8.00
CA ILE A 10 -2.22 -4.97 -7.05
C ILE A 10 -1.53 -5.92 -6.07
N VAL A 11 -0.35 -5.56 -5.61
CA VAL A 11 0.35 -6.25 -4.52
C VAL A 11 0.67 -5.24 -3.43
N LEU A 12 0.37 -5.60 -2.18
CA LEU A 12 0.66 -4.78 -1.01
C LEU A 12 1.47 -5.58 0.00
N GLY A 13 2.41 -4.91 0.67
CA GLY A 13 3.24 -5.50 1.69
C GLY A 13 2.86 -5.01 3.08
N ILE A 14 2.62 -5.93 3.98
CA ILE A 14 2.35 -5.63 5.38
C ILE A 14 3.68 -5.69 6.13
N VAL A 15 4.16 -4.54 6.54
CA VAL A 15 5.37 -4.41 7.33
C VAL A 15 4.98 -4.11 8.76
N LYS A 16 5.23 -5.05 9.64
CA LYS A 16 4.86 -4.93 11.03
C LYS A 16 6.12 -4.71 11.88
N ARG A 17 6.05 -3.75 12.79
CA ARG A 17 7.11 -3.50 13.76
C ARG A 17 6.45 -3.14 15.09
N ASP A 18 6.64 -4.01 16.09
CA ASP A 18 5.90 -3.97 17.35
C ASP A 18 4.39 -4.02 17.06
N ASP A 19 3.60 -3.08 17.53
CA ASP A 19 2.14 -2.98 17.27
C ASP A 19 1.81 -2.01 16.14
N LYS A 20 2.79 -1.66 15.32
CA LYS A 20 2.59 -0.69 14.23
C LYS A 20 2.77 -1.34 12.87
N ILE A 21 2.09 -0.79 11.88
CA ILE A 21 2.28 -1.18 10.48
C ILE A 21 2.68 0.05 9.67
N LEU A 22 3.41 -0.19 8.60
CA LEU A 22 3.85 0.86 7.69
C LEU A 22 2.76 1.12 6.66
N VAL A 23 2.29 2.36 6.60
CA VAL A 23 1.23 2.77 5.67
C VAL A 23 1.55 4.11 5.04
N SER A 24 0.99 4.35 3.86
CA SER A 24 1.00 5.66 3.24
C SER A 24 -0.34 6.34 3.43
N LYS A 25 -0.33 7.67 3.41
CA LYS A 25 -1.51 8.49 3.61
C LYS A 25 -2.06 8.96 2.27
N GLY A 26 -3.37 8.87 2.09
CA GLY A 26 -4.07 9.39 0.94
C GLY A 26 -5.23 10.27 1.33
N TYR A 27 -5.76 11.02 0.37
CA TYR A 27 -6.89 11.89 0.60
C TYR A 27 -7.85 11.83 -0.60
N ASP A 28 -9.12 11.58 -0.32
CA ASP A 28 -10.19 11.58 -1.33
C ASP A 28 -10.89 12.94 -1.26
N LYS A 29 -10.74 13.73 -2.30
CA LYS A 29 -11.28 15.11 -2.35
C LYS A 29 -12.80 15.13 -2.43
N ILE A 30 -13.40 14.15 -3.07
CA ILE A 30 -14.85 14.09 -3.25
C ILE A 30 -15.54 13.69 -1.95
N LYS A 31 -14.99 12.69 -1.26
CA LYS A 31 -15.52 12.23 0.02
C LYS A 31 -15.05 13.10 1.19
N ASN A 32 -14.06 13.96 0.98
CA ASN A 32 -13.38 14.72 2.02
C ASN A 32 -12.89 13.80 3.14
N GLU A 33 -12.13 12.77 2.73
CA GLU A 33 -11.72 11.68 3.61
C GLU A 33 -10.23 11.40 3.51
N THR A 34 -9.56 11.35 4.67
CA THR A 34 -8.19 10.86 4.77
C THR A 34 -8.24 9.37 4.98
N PHE A 35 -7.39 8.64 4.28
CA PHE A 35 -7.28 7.19 4.43
C PHE A 35 -5.82 6.77 4.37
N TYR A 36 -5.58 5.52 4.72
CA TYR A 36 -4.24 4.93 4.74
C TYR A 36 -4.24 3.64 3.94
N ARG A 37 -3.08 3.28 3.41
CA ARG A 37 -2.91 2.07 2.63
C ARG A 37 -1.51 1.50 2.84
N SER A 38 -1.39 0.17 2.89
CA SER A 38 -0.09 -0.48 2.93
C SER A 38 0.69 -0.18 1.66
N ILE A 39 2.01 -0.35 1.72
CA ILE A 39 2.91 0.01 0.62
C ILE A 39 2.86 -1.07 -0.46
N GLY A 40 2.85 -0.64 -1.69
CA GLY A 40 2.86 -1.53 -2.85
C GLY A 40 2.31 -0.82 -4.08
N GLY A 41 1.83 -1.57 -5.04
CA GLY A 41 1.28 -1.01 -6.27
C GLY A 41 0.93 -2.05 -7.30
N GLY A 42 0.82 -1.63 -8.56
CA GLY A 42 0.38 -2.49 -9.65
C GLY A 42 1.40 -3.52 -10.04
N ILE A 43 0.92 -4.72 -10.37
CA ILE A 43 1.73 -5.79 -10.94
C ILE A 43 1.76 -5.57 -12.45
N GLU A 44 2.95 -5.57 -13.04
CA GLU A 44 3.11 -5.40 -14.46
C GLU A 44 3.07 -6.74 -15.19
N PHE A 45 2.74 -6.70 -16.48
CA PHE A 45 2.71 -7.90 -17.32
C PHE A 45 4.05 -8.62 -17.29
N LEU A 46 4.03 -9.93 -17.11
CA LEU A 46 5.20 -10.82 -17.00
C LEU A 46 6.04 -10.63 -15.73
N GLU A 47 5.56 -9.85 -14.79
CA GLU A 47 6.19 -9.66 -13.49
C GLU A 47 5.44 -10.48 -12.45
N ASN A 48 6.12 -11.30 -11.65
CA ASN A 48 5.40 -11.99 -10.57
C ASN A 48 5.17 -11.02 -9.40
N SER A 49 4.23 -11.38 -8.54
CA SER A 49 3.79 -10.48 -7.47
C SER A 49 4.90 -10.13 -6.47
N LYS A 50 5.79 -11.06 -6.14
CA LYS A 50 6.90 -10.79 -5.21
C LYS A 50 7.90 -9.80 -5.81
N GLU A 51 8.21 -9.95 -7.10
CA GLU A 51 9.10 -9.03 -7.79
C GLU A 51 8.48 -7.64 -7.91
N ALA A 52 7.17 -7.59 -8.19
CA ALA A 52 6.44 -6.33 -8.22
C ALA A 52 6.52 -5.61 -6.90
N LEU A 53 6.35 -6.33 -5.79
CA LEU A 53 6.41 -5.75 -4.45
C LEU A 53 7.79 -5.20 -4.14
N LYS A 54 8.85 -5.94 -4.48
CA LYS A 54 10.23 -5.46 -4.30
C LYS A 54 10.48 -4.19 -5.11
N ARG A 55 10.01 -4.16 -6.34
CA ARG A 55 10.15 -2.99 -7.22
C ARG A 55 9.42 -1.79 -6.63
N GLU A 56 8.19 -1.96 -6.17
CA GLU A 56 7.40 -0.86 -5.60
C GLU A 56 8.06 -0.28 -4.35
N PHE A 57 8.57 -1.12 -3.44
CA PHE A 57 9.28 -0.63 -2.27
C PHE A 57 10.56 0.12 -2.66
N LYS A 58 11.27 -0.35 -3.69
CA LYS A 58 12.47 0.33 -4.17
C LYS A 58 12.15 1.69 -4.77
N GLU A 59 11.11 1.75 -5.59
CA GLU A 59 10.67 2.99 -6.24
C GLU A 59 10.16 4.01 -5.21
N GLU A 60 9.31 3.57 -4.28
CA GLU A 60 8.64 4.47 -3.35
C GLU A 60 9.50 4.84 -2.14
N LEU A 61 10.18 3.87 -1.54
CA LEU A 61 10.91 4.05 -0.29
C LEU A 61 12.42 3.98 -0.44
N ASN A 62 12.90 3.58 -1.60
CA ASN A 62 14.32 3.38 -1.89
C ASN A 62 14.98 2.38 -0.93
N ILE A 63 14.29 1.31 -0.60
CA ILE A 63 14.80 0.24 0.26
C ILE A 63 14.62 -1.11 -0.41
N ASP A 64 15.48 -2.06 -0.02
CA ASP A 64 15.34 -3.46 -0.36
C ASP A 64 14.58 -4.16 0.76
N ILE A 65 13.77 -5.15 0.41
CA ILE A 65 12.93 -5.85 1.36
C ILE A 65 13.07 -7.36 1.21
N ASN A 66 12.66 -8.08 2.26
CA ASN A 66 12.44 -9.51 2.19
C ASN A 66 10.95 -9.77 2.16
N VAL A 67 10.48 -10.40 1.07
CA VAL A 67 9.08 -10.77 0.94
C VAL A 67 8.86 -12.10 1.62
N GLY A 68 8.00 -12.11 2.62
CA GLY A 68 7.67 -13.29 3.40
C GLY A 68 6.45 -14.02 2.88
N ASP A 69 5.61 -14.48 3.79
CA ASP A 69 4.46 -15.32 3.48
C ASP A 69 3.37 -14.58 2.74
N PHE A 70 2.70 -15.30 1.83
CA PHE A 70 1.48 -14.82 1.19
C PHE A 70 0.35 -14.85 2.23
N LEU A 71 -0.30 -13.70 2.45
CA LEU A 71 -1.33 -13.55 3.47
C LEU A 71 -2.75 -13.70 2.94
N GLY A 72 -2.94 -13.51 1.65
CA GLY A 72 -4.27 -13.65 1.05
C GLY A 72 -4.50 -12.71 -0.11
N ILE A 73 -5.68 -12.81 -0.68
CA ILE A 73 -6.14 -11.99 -1.79
C ILE A 73 -7.46 -11.34 -1.41
N SER A 74 -7.65 -10.10 -1.83
CA SER A 74 -8.88 -9.35 -1.61
C SER A 74 -9.35 -8.74 -2.92
N GLU A 75 -10.65 -8.78 -3.17
CA GLU A 75 -11.25 -8.04 -4.27
C GLU A 75 -11.87 -6.77 -3.71
N ASN A 76 -11.52 -5.65 -4.28
CA ASN A 76 -11.95 -4.35 -3.77
C ASN A 76 -12.55 -3.51 -4.89
N ILE A 77 -13.82 -3.14 -4.74
CA ILE A 77 -14.52 -2.25 -5.67
C ILE A 77 -14.88 -1.00 -4.88
N PHE A 78 -14.41 0.13 -5.35
CA PHE A 78 -14.54 1.38 -4.60
C PHE A 78 -14.55 2.59 -5.52
N THR A 79 -14.80 3.77 -4.93
CA THR A 79 -14.64 5.03 -5.63
C THR A 79 -13.52 5.83 -4.97
N TYR A 80 -12.74 6.51 -5.82
CA TYR A 80 -11.68 7.40 -5.38
C TYR A 80 -11.70 8.67 -6.23
N ASN A 81 -11.84 9.82 -5.58
CA ASN A 81 -11.97 11.11 -6.26
C ASN A 81 -13.07 11.11 -7.33
N GLY A 82 -14.19 10.43 -7.03
CA GLY A 82 -15.34 10.34 -7.92
C GLY A 82 -15.21 9.32 -9.05
N ARG A 83 -14.13 8.54 -9.08
CA ARG A 83 -13.91 7.52 -10.12
C ARG A 83 -14.05 6.12 -9.54
N ASN A 84 -14.68 5.25 -10.31
CA ASN A 84 -14.80 3.84 -9.94
C ASN A 84 -13.46 3.12 -10.11
N ALA A 85 -13.14 2.26 -9.18
CA ALA A 85 -11.95 1.43 -9.22
C ALA A 85 -12.27 -0.01 -8.83
N HIS A 86 -11.55 -0.94 -9.44
CA HIS A 86 -11.72 -2.38 -9.17
C HIS A 86 -10.33 -3.00 -9.10
N GLU A 87 -9.96 -3.56 -7.96
CA GLU A 87 -8.64 -4.11 -7.72
C GLU A 87 -8.70 -5.53 -7.16
N LEU A 88 -7.80 -6.37 -7.63
CA LEU A 88 -7.49 -7.66 -7.01
C LEU A 88 -6.16 -7.48 -6.30
N ILE A 89 -6.16 -7.60 -4.98
CA ILE A 89 -5.00 -7.24 -4.15
C ILE A 89 -4.43 -8.50 -3.51
N LEU A 90 -3.14 -8.73 -3.77
CA LEU A 90 -2.38 -9.79 -3.11
C LEU A 90 -1.60 -9.17 -1.95
N PHE A 91 -1.69 -9.80 -0.78
CA PHE A 91 -0.99 -9.32 0.42
C PHE A 91 0.13 -10.27 0.80
N TYR A 92 1.30 -9.71 1.08
CA TYR A 92 2.45 -10.44 1.58
C TYR A 92 2.94 -9.82 2.87
N ASN A 93 3.47 -10.66 3.74
CA ASN A 93 4.23 -10.18 4.89
C ASN A 93 5.60 -9.71 4.40
N VAL A 94 6.07 -8.57 4.88
CA VAL A 94 7.35 -7.98 4.45
C VAL A 94 8.21 -7.68 5.65
N GLU A 95 9.49 -8.00 5.54
CA GLU A 95 10.49 -7.67 6.56
C GLU A 95 11.47 -6.63 6.01
N ILE A 96 11.77 -5.65 6.82
CA ILE A 96 12.73 -4.59 6.54
C ILE A 96 13.89 -4.74 7.54
N SER A 97 15.14 -4.67 7.05
CA SER A 97 16.29 -4.71 7.93
C SER A 97 16.35 -3.46 8.81
N ASP A 98 16.98 -3.57 9.98
CA ASP A 98 17.14 -2.44 10.88
C ASP A 98 17.89 -1.28 10.22
N SER A 99 18.81 -1.57 9.30
CA SER A 99 19.55 -0.54 8.58
C SER A 99 18.67 0.26 7.62
N ASN A 100 17.55 -0.30 7.19
CA ASN A 100 16.59 0.37 6.31
C ASN A 100 15.41 0.99 7.07
N TYR A 101 15.36 0.78 8.38
CA TYR A 101 14.30 1.36 9.21
C TYR A 101 14.43 2.86 9.31
N LYS A 102 13.32 3.56 9.14
CA LYS A 102 13.18 4.99 9.40
C LYS A 102 11.85 5.22 10.10
N GLU A 103 11.78 6.23 10.93
CA GLU A 103 10.51 6.60 11.58
C GLU A 103 9.48 7.12 10.59
N LYS A 104 9.95 7.68 9.48
CA LYS A 104 9.10 8.24 8.43
C LYS A 104 9.82 8.16 7.09
N TYR A 105 9.08 7.84 6.05
CA TYR A 105 9.58 7.81 4.68
C TYR A 105 8.84 8.86 3.86
N HIS A 106 9.58 9.59 3.05
CA HIS A 106 8.99 10.54 2.11
C HIS A 106 8.86 9.87 0.74
N ILE A 107 7.64 9.82 0.22
CA ILE A 107 7.36 9.20 -1.06
C ILE A 107 7.13 10.28 -2.10
N ILE A 108 7.93 10.24 -3.18
CA ILE A 108 7.74 11.12 -4.33
C ILE A 108 7.26 10.23 -5.47
N ASP A 109 6.02 10.40 -5.87
CA ASP A 109 5.43 9.75 -7.02
C ASP A 109 5.19 10.81 -8.10
N ASP A 110 4.93 10.37 -9.34
CA ASP A 110 4.87 11.23 -10.52
C ASP A 110 4.04 12.51 -10.34
N ASN A 111 2.99 12.47 -9.53
CA ASN A 111 2.07 13.59 -9.36
C ASN A 111 1.78 13.95 -7.91
N CYS A 112 2.36 13.24 -6.95
CA CYS A 112 2.05 13.43 -5.53
C CYS A 112 3.26 13.22 -4.66
N GLU A 113 3.35 14.05 -3.63
CA GLU A 113 4.25 13.78 -2.52
C GLU A 113 3.39 13.33 -1.34
N THR A 114 3.80 12.25 -0.70
CA THR A 114 3.15 11.78 0.51
C THR A 114 4.19 11.16 1.43
N ASP A 115 3.77 10.81 2.63
CA ASP A 115 4.64 10.16 3.60
C ASP A 115 4.15 8.75 3.89
N ALA A 116 5.09 7.84 4.11
CA ALA A 116 4.80 6.55 4.71
C ALA A 116 5.21 6.62 6.17
N MET A 117 4.39 6.10 7.04
CA MET A 117 4.56 6.23 8.47
C MET A 117 4.08 4.99 9.20
N TRP A 118 4.56 4.83 10.42
CA TRP A 118 4.17 3.72 11.28
C TRP A 118 2.97 4.13 12.11
N ILE A 119 1.87 3.37 11.98
CA ILE A 119 0.65 3.63 12.74
C ILE A 119 0.27 2.39 13.52
N ASN A 120 -0.12 2.58 14.77
CA ASN A 120 -0.57 1.50 15.63
C ASN A 120 -1.78 0.81 15.00
N ILE A 121 -1.73 -0.53 14.94
CA ILE A 121 -2.79 -1.35 14.33
C ILE A 121 -4.15 -1.08 14.97
N ASP A 122 -4.18 -0.82 16.28
CA ASP A 122 -5.44 -0.57 16.99
C ASP A 122 -6.21 0.62 16.44
N LYS A 123 -5.52 1.62 15.86
CA LYS A 123 -6.18 2.77 15.23
C LYS A 123 -7.08 2.35 14.08
N PHE A 124 -6.69 1.29 13.37
CA PHE A 124 -7.48 0.76 12.26
C PHE A 124 -8.53 -0.24 12.75
N ILE A 125 -8.17 -1.07 13.71
CA ILE A 125 -9.11 -2.06 14.30
C ILE A 125 -10.27 -1.33 14.96
N ASN A 126 -10.01 -0.25 15.67
CA ASN A 126 -11.01 0.55 16.37
C ASN A 126 -11.71 1.56 15.44
N LYS A 127 -11.34 1.58 14.16
CA LYS A 127 -11.91 2.48 13.15
C LYS A 127 -11.72 3.96 13.44
N GLU A 128 -10.72 4.32 14.23
CA GLU A 128 -10.32 5.70 14.43
C GLU A 128 -9.72 6.30 13.17
N LEU A 129 -8.97 5.48 12.44
CA LEU A 129 -8.39 5.82 11.15
C LEU A 129 -8.87 4.81 10.11
N LYS A 130 -9.02 5.25 8.87
CA LYS A 130 -9.50 4.40 7.79
C LYS A 130 -8.35 3.84 6.97
N ILE A 131 -8.36 2.53 6.76
CA ILE A 131 -7.38 1.84 5.91
C ILE A 131 -8.12 1.17 4.74
N TYR A 132 -7.50 1.22 3.56
CA TYR A 132 -8.01 0.53 2.37
C TYR A 132 -7.01 -0.53 1.92
N PRO A 133 -7.46 -1.71 1.52
CA PRO A 133 -8.83 -2.21 1.74
C PRO A 133 -9.08 -2.47 3.24
N GLU A 134 -10.32 -2.40 3.61
CA GLU A 134 -10.72 -2.59 5.01
C GLU A 134 -10.48 -4.02 5.55
#